data_38759d0c3a8e155d4bd7f085f94484f6
#
_entry.id   38759d0c3a8e155d4bd7f085f94484f6
#
_cell.length_a   1.000
_cell.length_b   1.000
_cell.length_c   1.000
_cell.angle_alpha   90.00
_cell.angle_beta   90.00
_cell.angle_gamma   90.00
#
_symmetry.space_group_name_H-M   'P 1'
#
loop_
_entity.id
_entity.type
_entity.pdbx_description
1 polymer ?
#
loop_
_entity_poly.entity_id
_entity_poly.type
_entity_poly.pdbx_seq_one_letter_code
_entity_poly.pdbx_strand_id
1 'polypeptide(L)'
;MFADMAMYSVKQHGRNGYHFYSPGMQKSSEEDQMIITALHHAIERGEFSMVYQPIMDIRSGQIESMESLLRWKHPELGNISPTKFIPIAETNAETIISIGKWTIRTVCEQIALWEKSGITVPKIAINLSARQFLSKTLVDDILSILRETGITPHQIGLEITE
;
A
#
# COMPACT_ATOMS: atom_id res chain seq x y z
N MET A 1 -21.75 -14.10 19.51
CA MET A 1 -21.18 -12.73 19.41
C MET A 1 -19.79 -12.61 20.04
N PHE A 2 -19.55 -12.81 21.37
CA PHE A 2 -18.20 -12.70 21.96
C PHE A 2 -17.23 -13.80 21.52
N ALA A 3 -17.70 -15.04 21.40
CA ALA A 3 -16.90 -16.15 20.90
C ALA A 3 -16.49 -15.96 19.44
N ASP A 4 -17.36 -15.37 18.61
CA ASP A 4 -17.07 -15.09 17.20
C ASP A 4 -15.99 -14.01 17.06
N MET A 5 -15.98 -12.98 17.94
CA MET A 5 -14.94 -11.97 17.98
C MET A 5 -13.57 -12.56 18.36
N ALA A 6 -13.55 -13.44 19.38
CA ALA A 6 -12.33 -14.14 19.77
C ALA A 6 -11.80 -15.03 18.64
N MET A 7 -12.69 -15.75 17.96
CA MET A 7 -12.35 -16.59 16.80
C MET A 7 -11.82 -15.74 15.63
N TYR A 8 -12.42 -14.59 15.36
CA TYR A 8 -11.98 -13.66 14.32
C TYR A 8 -10.58 -13.11 14.60
N SER A 9 -10.32 -12.73 15.87
CA SER A 9 -8.98 -12.30 16.32
C SER A 9 -7.91 -13.37 16.06
N VAL A 10 -8.20 -14.64 16.33
CA VAL A 10 -7.27 -15.74 16.02
C VAL A 10 -7.00 -15.85 14.52
N LYS A 11 -8.02 -15.66 13.67
CA LYS A 11 -7.84 -15.69 12.21
C LYS A 11 -6.95 -14.58 11.69
N GLN A 12 -7.03 -13.39 12.27
CA GLN A 12 -6.18 -12.23 11.90
C GLN A 12 -4.72 -12.39 12.36
N HIS A 13 -4.47 -13.09 13.48
CA HIS A 13 -3.13 -13.24 14.07
C HIS A 13 -2.45 -14.58 13.71
N GLY A 14 -2.66 -15.08 12.50
CA GLY A 14 -1.90 -16.22 11.98
C GLY A 14 -2.57 -17.59 12.14
N ARG A 15 -3.82 -17.64 12.61
CA ARG A 15 -4.59 -18.88 12.82
C ARG A 15 -3.90 -19.86 13.80
N ASN A 16 -4.39 -21.07 13.93
CA ASN A 16 -3.79 -22.15 14.76
C ASN A 16 -3.56 -21.77 16.23
N GLY A 17 -4.50 -21.05 16.85
CA GLY A 17 -4.44 -20.62 18.25
C GLY A 17 -5.83 -20.42 18.85
N TYR A 18 -5.86 -19.92 20.08
CA TYR A 18 -7.08 -19.50 20.74
C TYR A 18 -6.86 -18.13 21.42
N HIS A 19 -7.91 -17.33 21.45
CA HIS A 19 -7.93 -16.07 22.21
C HIS A 19 -9.15 -16.04 23.12
N PHE A 20 -8.98 -15.53 24.32
CA PHE A 20 -10.11 -15.18 25.16
C PHE A 20 -10.65 -13.82 24.75
N TYR A 21 -11.97 -13.68 24.73
CA TYR A 21 -12.59 -12.38 24.50
C TYR A 21 -12.09 -11.35 25.52
N SER A 22 -11.76 -10.17 25.00
CA SER A 22 -11.51 -8.96 25.81
C SER A 22 -12.32 -7.79 25.26
N PRO A 23 -12.72 -6.81 26.08
CA PRO A 23 -13.43 -5.63 25.61
C PRO A 23 -12.71 -4.84 24.51
N GLY A 24 -11.38 -4.93 24.47
CA GLY A 24 -10.57 -4.33 23.40
C GLY A 24 -10.81 -4.92 22.02
N MET A 25 -11.22 -6.21 21.95
CA MET A 25 -11.51 -6.87 20.67
C MET A 25 -12.76 -6.28 19.99
N GLN A 26 -13.75 -5.86 20.75
CA GLN A 26 -14.94 -5.21 20.19
C GLN A 26 -14.56 -3.87 19.54
N LYS A 27 -13.78 -3.06 20.23
CA LYS A 27 -13.32 -1.76 19.70
C LYS A 27 -12.46 -1.92 18.45
N SER A 28 -11.55 -2.91 18.43
CA SER A 28 -10.74 -3.24 17.24
C SER A 28 -11.64 -3.66 16.07
N SER A 29 -12.65 -4.50 16.30
CA SER A 29 -13.57 -4.95 15.26
C SER A 29 -14.41 -3.81 14.66
N GLU A 30 -14.87 -2.87 15.50
CA GLU A 30 -15.60 -1.67 15.05
C GLU A 30 -14.70 -0.76 14.21
N GLU A 31 -13.46 -0.54 14.65
CA GLU A 31 -12.48 0.26 13.92
C GLU A 31 -12.11 -0.39 12.58
N ASP A 32 -11.92 -1.70 12.52
CA ASP A 32 -11.66 -2.43 11.29
C ASP A 32 -12.82 -2.32 10.29
N GLN A 33 -14.08 -2.35 10.77
CA GLN A 33 -15.27 -2.13 9.93
C GLN A 33 -15.32 -0.71 9.36
N MET A 34 -14.94 0.29 10.15
CA MET A 34 -14.82 1.67 9.67
C MET A 34 -13.74 1.78 8.59
N ILE A 35 -12.59 1.15 8.79
CA ILE A 35 -11.49 1.11 7.82
C ILE A 35 -11.93 0.41 6.53
N ILE A 36 -12.60 -0.74 6.60
CA ILE A 36 -13.13 -1.45 5.41
C ILE A 36 -14.03 -0.53 4.59
N THR A 37 -14.96 0.15 5.25
CA THR A 37 -15.91 1.05 4.59
C THR A 37 -15.19 2.25 3.96
N ALA A 38 -14.23 2.84 4.66
CA ALA A 38 -13.49 4.00 4.20
C ALA A 38 -12.57 3.67 3.01
N LEU A 39 -11.94 2.47 2.99
CA LEU A 39 -11.04 2.03 1.92
C LEU A 39 -11.69 2.05 0.53
N HIS A 40 -12.98 1.74 0.44
CA HIS A 40 -13.71 1.75 -0.85
C HIS A 40 -13.72 3.11 -1.54
N HIS A 41 -13.58 4.19 -0.78
CA HIS A 41 -13.64 5.56 -1.30
C HIS A 41 -12.36 6.36 -1.12
N ALA A 42 -11.34 5.80 -0.47
CA ALA A 42 -10.12 6.52 -0.11
C ALA A 42 -9.35 7.08 -1.32
N ILE A 43 -9.33 6.33 -2.45
CA ILE A 43 -8.70 6.78 -3.70
C ILE A 43 -9.47 7.97 -4.28
N GLU A 44 -10.80 7.85 -4.42
CA GLU A 44 -11.66 8.88 -5.01
C GLU A 44 -11.65 10.18 -4.19
N ARG A 45 -11.52 10.06 -2.87
CA ARG A 45 -11.47 11.20 -1.94
C ARG A 45 -10.08 11.81 -1.82
N GLY A 46 -9.06 11.25 -2.48
CA GLY A 46 -7.69 11.76 -2.41
C GLY A 46 -7.07 11.63 -1.01
N GLU A 47 -7.45 10.62 -0.25
CA GLU A 47 -6.98 10.41 1.13
C GLU A 47 -5.61 9.73 1.18
N PHE A 48 -5.16 9.12 0.08
CA PHE A 48 -3.83 8.52 -0.04
C PHE A 48 -2.79 9.52 -0.50
N SER A 49 -1.57 9.35 -0.01
CA SER A 49 -0.38 10.07 -0.46
C SER A 49 0.83 9.16 -0.46
N MET A 50 1.86 9.53 -1.24
CA MET A 50 3.14 8.83 -1.26
C MET A 50 4.21 9.64 -0.55
N VAL A 51 5.05 8.97 0.23
CA VAL A 51 6.32 9.52 0.71
C VAL A 51 7.46 8.65 0.19
N TYR A 52 8.64 9.25 0.04
CA TYR A 52 9.79 8.59 -0.58
C TYR A 52 10.93 8.58 0.42
N GLN A 53 11.40 7.39 0.78
CA GLN A 53 12.51 7.20 1.70
C GLN A 53 13.77 6.92 0.91
N PRO A 54 14.80 7.79 0.97
CA PRO A 54 16.04 7.57 0.25
C PRO A 54 16.86 6.43 0.88
N ILE A 55 17.47 5.63 0.01
CA ILE A 55 18.48 4.63 0.36
C ILE A 55 19.82 5.18 -0.13
N MET A 56 20.75 5.35 0.83
CA MET A 56 22.05 5.98 0.59
C MET A 56 23.15 4.94 0.45
N ASP A 57 24.01 5.09 -0.56
CA ASP A 57 25.29 4.40 -0.58
C ASP A 57 26.22 5.04 0.46
N ILE A 58 26.62 4.26 1.45
CA ILE A 58 27.46 4.72 2.58
C ILE A 58 28.87 5.15 2.12
N ARG A 59 29.37 4.64 1.00
CA ARG A 59 30.73 4.93 0.50
C ARG A 59 30.78 6.25 -0.25
N SER A 60 29.80 6.48 -1.12
CA SER A 60 29.74 7.68 -1.95
C SER A 60 28.93 8.82 -1.31
N GLY A 61 28.07 8.50 -0.32
CA GLY A 61 27.11 9.45 0.25
C GLY A 61 26.00 9.88 -0.73
N GLN A 62 25.84 9.18 -1.86
CA GLN A 62 24.82 9.47 -2.85
C GLN A 62 23.55 8.65 -2.60
N ILE A 63 22.42 9.15 -3.06
CA ILE A 63 21.17 8.40 -3.07
C ILE A 63 21.25 7.35 -4.18
N GLU A 64 21.22 6.06 -3.81
CA GLU A 64 21.27 4.93 -4.74
C GLU A 64 19.87 4.58 -5.28
N SER A 65 18.88 4.60 -4.40
CA SER A 65 17.48 4.32 -4.71
C SER A 65 16.54 5.00 -3.73
N MET A 66 15.24 4.88 -3.96
CA MET A 66 14.22 5.33 -3.01
C MET A 66 13.18 4.21 -2.83
N GLU A 67 12.61 4.11 -1.63
CA GLU A 67 11.42 3.31 -1.38
C GLU A 67 10.18 4.23 -1.34
N SER A 68 9.16 3.88 -2.11
CA SER A 68 7.88 4.57 -2.08
C SER A 68 6.97 3.95 -1.02
N LEU A 69 6.48 4.78 -0.12
CA LEU A 69 5.72 4.34 1.04
C LEU A 69 4.34 4.99 1.04
N LEU A 70 3.31 4.16 0.94
CA LEU A 70 1.92 4.60 0.98
C LEU A 70 1.55 5.16 2.36
N ARG A 71 0.81 6.26 2.35
CA ARG A 71 0.25 6.91 3.56
C ARG A 71 -1.23 7.14 3.35
N TRP A 72 -2.01 6.93 4.39
CA TRP A 72 -3.45 7.18 4.39
C TRP A 72 -3.83 8.14 5.51
N LYS A 73 -4.45 9.25 5.14
CA LYS A 73 -4.97 10.25 6.06
C LYS A 73 -6.48 10.37 5.88
N HIS A 74 -7.23 9.70 6.76
CA HIS A 74 -8.68 9.78 6.79
C HIS A 74 -9.14 11.03 7.58
N PRO A 75 -10.19 11.74 7.15
CA PRO A 75 -10.62 12.99 7.79
C PRO A 75 -11.02 12.83 9.27
N GLU A 76 -11.65 11.72 9.64
CA GLU A 76 -12.12 11.45 11.01
C GLU A 76 -11.17 10.53 11.79
N LEU A 77 -10.57 9.52 11.13
CA LEU A 77 -9.69 8.54 11.79
C LEU A 77 -8.23 9.02 11.87
N GLY A 78 -7.89 10.13 11.23
CA GLY A 78 -6.53 10.64 11.20
C GLY A 78 -5.59 9.79 10.34
N ASN A 79 -4.32 9.68 10.73
CA ASN A 79 -3.33 8.88 10.02
C ASN A 79 -3.52 7.40 10.37
N ILE A 80 -3.80 6.58 9.35
CA ILE A 80 -3.95 5.13 9.49
C ILE A 80 -2.68 4.47 8.99
N SER A 81 -2.05 3.64 9.83
CA SER A 81 -0.80 2.95 9.49
C SER A 81 -1.00 1.94 8.37
N PRO A 82 -0.05 1.84 7.41
CA PRO A 82 -0.05 0.78 6.40
C PRO A 82 -0.11 -0.63 7.00
N THR A 83 0.56 -0.86 8.12
CA THR A 83 0.50 -2.15 8.84
C THR A 83 -0.89 -2.51 9.34
N LYS A 84 -1.79 -1.53 9.45
CA LYS A 84 -3.18 -1.75 9.83
C LYS A 84 -4.09 -1.91 8.62
N PHE A 85 -4.04 -1.00 7.65
CA PHE A 85 -5.01 -1.00 6.56
C PHE A 85 -4.65 -1.92 5.39
N ILE A 86 -3.38 -2.22 5.14
CA ILE A 86 -2.99 -3.13 4.05
C ILE A 86 -3.53 -4.55 4.27
N PRO A 87 -3.37 -5.20 5.46
CA PRO A 87 -3.98 -6.50 5.71
C PRO A 87 -5.51 -6.50 5.56
N ILE A 88 -6.16 -5.39 5.94
CA ILE A 88 -7.61 -5.22 5.75
C ILE A 88 -7.94 -5.11 4.25
N ALA A 89 -7.21 -4.29 3.50
CA ALA A 89 -7.39 -4.15 2.04
C ALA A 89 -7.20 -5.47 1.31
N GLU A 90 -6.25 -6.30 1.75
CA GLU A 90 -5.99 -7.64 1.19
C GLU A 90 -7.15 -8.62 1.38
N THR A 91 -8.08 -8.39 2.30
CA THR A 91 -9.29 -9.22 2.41
C THR A 91 -10.18 -9.12 1.18
N ASN A 92 -10.10 -8.01 0.43
CA ASN A 92 -10.82 -7.77 -0.81
C ASN A 92 -9.81 -7.57 -1.97
N ALA A 93 -9.80 -8.51 -2.93
CA ALA A 93 -8.86 -8.49 -4.04
C ALA A 93 -9.01 -7.24 -4.92
N GLU A 94 -10.22 -6.75 -5.15
CA GLU A 94 -10.47 -5.56 -5.96
C GLU A 94 -9.89 -4.30 -5.29
N THR A 95 -10.08 -4.16 -3.98
CA THR A 95 -9.57 -3.03 -3.21
C THR A 95 -8.05 -2.97 -3.25
N ILE A 96 -7.37 -4.08 -2.95
CA ILE A 96 -5.90 -4.08 -2.90
C ILE A 96 -5.28 -3.90 -4.30
N ILE A 97 -5.89 -4.45 -5.35
CA ILE A 97 -5.46 -4.25 -6.74
C ILE A 97 -5.63 -2.78 -7.15
N SER A 98 -6.75 -2.15 -6.80
CA SER A 98 -6.99 -0.73 -7.10
C SER A 98 -5.99 0.18 -6.39
N ILE A 99 -5.67 -0.08 -5.13
CA ILE A 99 -4.62 0.62 -4.38
C ILE A 99 -3.27 0.45 -5.08
N GLY A 100 -2.92 -0.76 -5.53
CA GLY A 100 -1.67 -1.02 -6.24
C GLY A 100 -1.55 -0.26 -7.55
N LYS A 101 -2.61 -0.26 -8.37
CA LYS A 101 -2.64 0.51 -9.62
C LYS A 101 -2.47 2.02 -9.34
N TRP A 102 -3.19 2.54 -8.35
CA TRP A 102 -3.07 3.92 -7.94
C TRP A 102 -1.63 4.25 -7.47
N THR A 103 -1.04 3.40 -6.65
CA THR A 103 0.33 3.57 -6.15
C THR A 103 1.34 3.61 -7.30
N ILE A 104 1.31 2.63 -8.21
CA ILE A 104 2.24 2.56 -9.36
C ILE A 104 2.09 3.82 -10.23
N ARG A 105 0.86 4.21 -10.55
CA ARG A 105 0.58 5.41 -11.35
C ARG A 105 1.13 6.67 -10.66
N THR A 106 0.82 6.85 -9.38
CA THR A 106 1.27 8.04 -8.62
C THR A 106 2.80 8.12 -8.55
N VAL A 107 3.49 7.00 -8.38
CA VAL A 107 4.96 6.97 -8.40
C VAL A 107 5.50 7.33 -9.78
N CYS A 108 4.95 6.76 -10.86
CA CYS A 108 5.38 7.07 -12.21
C CYS A 108 5.13 8.55 -12.58
N GLU A 109 3.98 9.10 -12.24
CA GLU A 109 3.65 10.51 -12.44
C GLU A 109 4.61 11.43 -11.65
N GLN A 110 4.98 11.04 -10.43
CA GLN A 110 5.93 11.79 -9.62
C GLN A 110 7.35 11.77 -10.23
N ILE A 111 7.80 10.62 -10.74
CA ILE A 111 9.09 10.52 -11.46
C ILE A 111 9.08 11.47 -12.65
N ALA A 112 8.05 11.42 -13.50
CA ALA A 112 7.92 12.29 -14.66
C ALA A 112 7.93 13.78 -14.28
N LEU A 113 7.30 14.14 -13.17
CA LEU A 113 7.29 15.52 -12.67
C LEU A 113 8.69 15.99 -12.22
N TRP A 114 9.44 15.15 -11.50
CA TRP A 114 10.80 15.45 -11.08
C TRP A 114 11.75 15.59 -12.27
N GLU A 115 11.71 14.67 -13.23
CA GLU A 115 12.53 14.76 -14.46
C GLU A 115 12.23 16.02 -15.27
N LYS A 116 10.94 16.36 -15.41
CA LYS A 116 10.53 17.61 -16.06
C LYS A 116 11.07 18.84 -15.34
N SER A 117 11.30 18.74 -14.04
CA SER A 117 11.91 19.80 -13.22
C SER A 117 13.45 19.76 -13.24
N GLY A 118 14.06 18.88 -14.03
CA GLY A 118 15.52 18.75 -14.15
C GLY A 118 16.18 17.94 -13.01
N ILE A 119 15.39 17.21 -12.24
CA ILE A 119 15.91 16.37 -11.14
C ILE A 119 16.21 14.99 -11.71
N THR A 120 17.44 14.51 -11.51
CA THR A 120 17.78 13.12 -11.78
C THR A 120 17.20 12.23 -10.71
N VAL A 121 16.28 11.34 -11.11
CA VAL A 121 15.56 10.46 -10.20
C VAL A 121 16.26 9.10 -10.14
N PRO A 122 16.67 8.61 -8.96
CA PRO A 122 17.16 7.25 -8.83
C PRO A 122 16.00 6.25 -8.99
N LYS A 123 16.32 4.96 -9.08
CA LYS A 123 15.30 3.90 -9.13
C LYS A 123 14.40 3.96 -7.89
N ILE A 124 13.08 3.87 -8.08
CA ILE A 124 12.10 3.87 -6.99
C ILE A 124 11.50 2.47 -6.83
N ALA A 125 11.64 1.91 -5.64
CA ALA A 125 10.99 0.67 -5.24
C ALA A 125 9.53 0.91 -4.84
N ILE A 126 8.66 0.01 -5.29
CA ILE A 126 7.21 0.02 -5.01
C ILE A 126 6.84 -1.32 -4.38
N ASN A 127 6.29 -1.26 -3.18
CA ASN A 127 5.82 -2.45 -2.47
C ASN A 127 4.54 -3.00 -3.12
N LEU A 128 4.54 -4.31 -3.36
CA LEU A 128 3.40 -5.08 -3.85
C LEU A 128 3.04 -6.17 -2.85
N SER A 129 1.77 -6.31 -2.55
CA SER A 129 1.30 -7.46 -1.78
C SER A 129 1.28 -8.75 -2.62
N ALA A 130 1.38 -9.90 -1.97
CA ALA A 130 1.28 -11.20 -2.63
C ALA A 130 -0.03 -11.35 -3.45
N ARG A 131 -1.14 -10.76 -2.99
CA ARG A 131 -2.41 -10.77 -3.73
C ARG A 131 -2.38 -9.97 -5.02
N GLN A 132 -1.72 -8.82 -5.01
CA GLN A 132 -1.53 -8.01 -6.22
C GLN A 132 -0.66 -8.76 -7.22
N PHE A 133 0.40 -9.42 -6.75
CA PHE A 133 1.29 -10.23 -7.60
C PHE A 133 0.56 -11.36 -8.32
N LEU A 134 -0.46 -11.95 -7.71
CA LEU A 134 -1.29 -13.01 -8.31
C LEU A 134 -2.35 -12.49 -9.29
N SER A 135 -2.48 -11.17 -9.46
CA SER A 135 -3.43 -10.60 -10.42
C SER A 135 -3.01 -10.90 -11.85
N LYS A 136 -3.93 -11.44 -12.64
CA LYS A 136 -3.69 -11.73 -14.06
C LYS A 136 -3.47 -10.49 -14.91
N THR A 137 -3.92 -9.32 -14.46
CA THR A 137 -3.81 -8.05 -15.17
C THR A 137 -2.62 -7.21 -14.73
N LEU A 138 -1.86 -7.65 -13.72
CA LEU A 138 -0.78 -6.85 -13.13
C LEU A 138 0.21 -6.34 -14.17
N VAL A 139 0.70 -7.23 -15.04
CA VAL A 139 1.71 -6.87 -16.04
C VAL A 139 1.15 -5.88 -17.06
N ASP A 140 -0.08 -6.13 -17.55
CA ASP A 140 -0.74 -5.25 -18.53
C ASP A 140 -1.02 -3.86 -17.92
N ASP A 141 -1.44 -3.82 -16.66
CA ASP A 141 -1.69 -2.59 -15.91
C ASP A 141 -0.39 -1.78 -15.75
N ILE A 142 0.72 -2.42 -15.37
CA ILE A 142 2.02 -1.77 -15.23
C ILE A 142 2.47 -1.22 -16.59
N LEU A 143 2.43 -2.04 -17.64
CA LEU A 143 2.86 -1.62 -18.97
C LEU A 143 1.99 -0.48 -19.54
N SER A 144 0.71 -0.45 -19.22
CA SER A 144 -0.17 0.67 -19.58
C SER A 144 0.22 1.95 -18.88
N ILE A 145 0.43 1.87 -17.55
CA ILE A 145 0.84 3.03 -16.75
C ILE A 145 2.19 3.58 -17.21
N LEU A 146 3.18 2.72 -17.45
CA LEU A 146 4.49 3.15 -17.94
C LEU A 146 4.39 3.87 -19.30
N ARG A 147 3.59 3.35 -20.23
CA ARG A 147 3.35 4.00 -21.53
C ARG A 147 2.65 5.34 -21.40
N GLU A 148 1.63 5.42 -20.56
CA GLU A 148 0.85 6.65 -20.34
C GLU A 148 1.68 7.76 -19.66
N THR A 149 2.58 7.39 -18.75
CA THR A 149 3.43 8.33 -18.00
C THR A 149 4.76 8.62 -18.68
N GLY A 150 5.14 7.83 -19.71
CA GLY A 150 6.43 7.94 -20.39
C GLY A 150 7.63 7.41 -19.60
N ILE A 151 7.37 6.69 -18.50
CA ILE A 151 8.41 6.15 -17.61
C ILE A 151 8.92 4.82 -18.16
N THR A 152 10.23 4.61 -18.04
CA THR A 152 10.87 3.35 -18.47
C THR A 152 10.86 2.33 -17.32
N PRO A 153 10.82 1.01 -17.63
CA PRO A 153 10.82 -0.03 -16.59
C PRO A 153 12.01 0.01 -15.62
N HIS A 154 13.15 0.56 -16.08
CA HIS A 154 14.36 0.64 -15.24
C HIS A 154 14.24 1.64 -14.08
N GLN A 155 13.33 2.59 -14.17
CA GLN A 155 13.13 3.63 -13.17
C GLN A 155 12.32 3.17 -11.96
N ILE A 156 11.61 2.04 -12.07
CA ILE A 156 10.86 1.45 -10.96
C ILE A 156 11.37 0.06 -10.62
N GLY A 157 11.22 -0.33 -9.37
CA GLY A 157 11.40 -1.69 -8.85
C GLY A 157 10.13 -2.15 -8.17
N LEU A 158 9.81 -3.43 -8.25
CA LEU A 158 8.69 -4.02 -7.53
C LEU A 158 9.24 -4.91 -6.43
N GLU A 159 8.81 -4.67 -5.19
CA GLU A 159 9.20 -5.46 -4.03
C GLU A 159 7.97 -6.19 -3.50
N ILE A 160 8.09 -7.52 -3.37
CA ILE A 160 7.00 -8.34 -2.85
C ILE A 160 7.22 -8.49 -1.35
N THR A 161 6.27 -7.97 -0.58
CA THR A 161 6.25 -8.14 0.87
C THR A 161 5.48 -9.39 1.26
N GLU A 162 6.06 -10.19 2.17
CA GLU A 162 5.41 -11.36 2.76
C GLU A 162 4.29 -10.97 3.73
#